data_72e64e4b941e3a411f36710586413747
#
_entry.id   72e64e4b941e3a411f36710586413747
#
_cell.length_a   1.000
_cell.length_b   1.000
_cell.length_c   1.000
_cell.angle_alpha   90.00
_cell.angle_beta   90.00
_cell.angle_gamma   90.00
#
_symmetry.space_group_name_H-M   'P 1'
#
loop_
_entity.id
_entity.type
_entity.pdbx_description
1 polymer ?
#
loop_
_entity_poly.entity_id
_entity_poly.type
_entity_poly.pdbx_seq_one_letter_code
_entity_poly.pdbx_strand_id
1 'polypeptide(L)'
;ISAAMASQIQSAAGLASNKVSRVAGSDRYATAAALAASFGTGTPTAYVALGTNFPDAMAGSAAAGFTGGPILLVQTDSVPAATSTELADLAPDELFVLGSTGVISDTVVNAISPFIAPDVPEP
;
A
#
# COMPACT_ATOMS: atom_id res chain seq x y z
N ILE A 1 -12.85 9.32 -9.78
CA ILE A 1 -12.59 10.66 -10.35
C ILE A 1 -12.57 10.53 -11.87
N SER A 2 -13.42 11.32 -12.57
CA SER A 2 -13.50 11.34 -14.03
C SER A 2 -12.28 12.05 -14.67
N ALA A 3 -12.06 11.83 -15.97
CA ALA A 3 -11.03 12.55 -16.71
C ALA A 3 -11.29 14.07 -16.71
N ALA A 4 -12.57 14.48 -16.82
CA ALA A 4 -12.96 15.89 -16.74
C ALA A 4 -12.59 16.51 -15.39
N MET A 5 -12.81 15.80 -14.27
CA MET A 5 -12.41 16.26 -12.94
C MET A 5 -10.89 16.39 -12.80
N ALA A 6 -10.13 15.43 -13.34
CA ALA A 6 -8.67 15.50 -13.33
C ALA A 6 -8.18 16.75 -14.10
N SER A 7 -8.77 17.05 -15.24
CA SER A 7 -8.47 18.26 -16.02
C SER A 7 -8.83 19.56 -15.27
N GLN A 8 -9.95 19.57 -14.54
CA GLN A 8 -10.33 20.71 -13.69
C GLN A 8 -9.33 20.93 -12.55
N ILE A 9 -8.90 19.86 -11.87
CA ILE A 9 -7.88 19.91 -10.82
C ILE A 9 -6.58 20.47 -11.38
N GLN A 10 -6.14 19.95 -12.52
CA GLN A 10 -4.93 20.43 -13.21
C GLN A 10 -5.01 21.93 -13.52
N SER A 11 -6.13 22.37 -14.09
CA SER A 11 -6.34 23.78 -14.44
C SER A 11 -6.39 24.69 -13.20
N ALA A 12 -7.13 24.26 -12.17
CA ALA A 12 -7.26 25.02 -10.91
C ALA A 12 -5.93 25.15 -10.18
N ALA A 13 -5.08 24.12 -10.25
CA ALA A 13 -3.75 24.13 -9.63
C ALA A 13 -2.66 24.80 -10.51
N GLY A 14 -2.98 25.23 -11.72
CA GLY A 14 -2.01 25.81 -12.67
C GLY A 14 -0.91 24.84 -13.09
N LEU A 15 -1.18 23.53 -13.09
CA LEU A 15 -0.20 22.50 -13.40
C LEU A 15 -0.14 22.19 -14.89
N ALA A 16 1.06 21.88 -15.38
CA ALA A 16 1.24 21.33 -16.73
C ALA A 16 0.56 19.95 -16.84
N SER A 17 0.15 19.55 -18.06
CA SER A 17 -0.60 18.31 -18.30
C SER A 17 0.11 17.03 -17.84
N ASN A 18 1.43 17.04 -17.80
CA ASN A 18 2.25 15.91 -17.34
C ASN A 18 2.47 15.85 -15.82
N LYS A 19 1.88 16.78 -15.04
CA LYS A 19 2.02 16.84 -13.57
C LYS A 19 0.82 16.27 -12.82
N VAL A 20 -0.20 15.85 -13.53
CA VAL A 20 -1.37 15.15 -12.96
C VAL A 20 -1.42 13.76 -13.55
N SER A 21 -1.10 12.76 -12.74
CA SER A 21 -1.12 11.35 -13.11
C SER A 21 -2.25 10.63 -12.40
N ARG A 22 -2.87 9.69 -13.08
CA ARG A 22 -3.87 8.80 -12.50
C ARG A 22 -3.20 7.51 -12.04
N VAL A 23 -3.37 7.18 -10.76
CA VAL A 23 -3.08 5.86 -10.22
C VAL A 23 -4.41 5.18 -9.91
N ALA A 24 -4.67 4.04 -10.50
CA ALA A 24 -5.95 3.33 -10.36
C ALA A 24 -5.78 1.83 -10.64
N GLY A 25 -6.56 1.03 -9.94
CA GLY A 25 -6.78 -0.39 -10.19
C GLY A 25 -8.27 -0.69 -10.33
N SER A 26 -8.63 -1.96 -10.51
CA SER A 26 -10.02 -2.43 -10.62
C SER A 26 -10.83 -2.23 -9.33
N ASP A 27 -10.13 -2.20 -8.19
CA ASP A 27 -10.71 -2.03 -6.86
C ASP A 27 -9.72 -1.26 -5.95
N ARG A 28 -10.07 -1.11 -4.68
CA ARG A 28 -9.24 -0.42 -3.69
C ARG A 28 -7.90 -1.12 -3.43
N TYR A 29 -7.88 -2.44 -3.48
CA TYR A 29 -6.68 -3.25 -3.26
C TYR A 29 -5.70 -3.08 -4.41
N ALA A 30 -6.18 -3.21 -5.64
CA ALA A 30 -5.39 -2.97 -6.85
C ALA A 30 -4.94 -1.52 -6.97
N THR A 31 -5.74 -0.54 -6.52
CA THR A 31 -5.34 0.87 -6.51
C THR A 31 -4.22 1.12 -5.49
N ALA A 32 -4.32 0.52 -4.29
CA ALA A 32 -3.26 0.61 -3.28
C ALA A 32 -1.96 -0.04 -3.77
N ALA A 33 -2.04 -1.21 -4.40
CA ALA A 33 -0.89 -1.89 -5.02
C ALA A 33 -0.26 -1.04 -6.13
N ALA A 34 -1.06 -0.49 -7.04
CA ALA A 34 -0.56 0.39 -8.10
C ALA A 34 0.13 1.65 -7.57
N LEU A 35 -0.32 2.18 -6.43
CA LEU A 35 0.37 3.29 -5.76
C LEU A 35 1.67 2.82 -5.12
N ALA A 36 1.67 1.66 -4.46
CA ALA A 36 2.82 1.08 -3.80
C ALA A 36 3.97 0.77 -4.77
N ALA A 37 3.66 0.37 -6.01
CA ALA A 37 4.64 0.13 -7.07
C ALA A 37 5.57 1.32 -7.34
N SER A 38 5.16 2.54 -7.00
CA SER A 38 6.01 3.72 -7.14
C SER A 38 7.18 3.79 -6.16
N PHE A 39 7.16 2.96 -5.11
CA PHE A 39 8.24 2.89 -4.11
C PHE A 39 9.40 2.00 -4.56
N GLY A 40 9.13 0.98 -5.37
CA GLY A 40 10.14 0.07 -5.93
C GLY A 40 10.58 -1.04 -4.98
N THR A 41 11.35 -1.97 -5.51
CA THR A 41 11.88 -3.14 -4.78
C THR A 41 12.90 -2.72 -3.72
N GLY A 42 12.89 -3.40 -2.57
CA GLY A 42 13.79 -3.11 -1.44
C GLY A 42 13.34 -1.88 -0.65
N THR A 43 12.03 -1.60 -0.64
CA THR A 43 11.45 -0.56 0.22
C THR A 43 11.67 -0.94 1.69
N PRO A 44 12.33 -0.08 2.51
CA PRO A 44 12.68 -0.47 3.89
C PRO A 44 11.47 -0.85 4.73
N THR A 45 10.36 -0.14 4.58
CA THR A 45 9.18 -0.33 5.41
C THR A 45 7.92 -0.31 4.57
N ALA A 46 7.01 -1.26 4.81
CA ALA A 46 5.66 -1.23 4.26
C ALA A 46 4.61 -1.45 5.36
N TYR A 47 3.39 -1.07 5.08
CA TYR A 47 2.26 -1.16 5.99
C TYR A 47 1.12 -1.94 5.35
N VAL A 48 0.40 -2.72 6.16
CA VAL A 48 -0.80 -3.43 5.74
C VAL A 48 -1.96 -3.06 6.64
N ALA A 49 -3.09 -2.68 6.05
CA ALA A 49 -4.30 -2.28 6.75
C ALA A 49 -5.55 -2.94 6.17
N LEU A 50 -6.64 -2.99 6.96
CA LEU A 50 -7.92 -3.50 6.48
C LEU A 50 -8.52 -2.57 5.42
N GLY A 51 -8.83 -3.12 4.25
CA GLY A 51 -9.38 -2.34 3.13
C GLY A 51 -10.86 -1.99 3.24
N THR A 52 -11.62 -2.66 4.13
CA THR A 52 -13.05 -2.42 4.32
C THR A 52 -13.37 -1.40 5.41
N ASN A 53 -12.39 -1.07 6.26
CA ASN A 53 -12.52 -0.09 7.32
C ASN A 53 -11.29 0.84 7.33
N PHE A 54 -11.52 2.15 7.33
CA PHE A 54 -10.44 3.12 7.08
C PHE A 54 -9.68 3.65 8.31
N PRO A 55 -10.14 3.54 9.58
CA PRO A 55 -9.48 4.20 10.70
C PRO A 55 -8.03 3.77 10.90
N ASP A 56 -7.72 2.46 10.78
CA ASP A 56 -6.37 1.95 10.98
C ASP A 56 -5.43 2.40 9.86
N ALA A 57 -5.92 2.39 8.60
CA ALA A 57 -5.17 2.91 7.47
C ALA A 57 -4.90 4.43 7.60
N MET A 58 -5.87 5.19 8.09
CA MET A 58 -5.69 6.62 8.35
C MET A 58 -4.68 6.88 9.47
N ALA A 59 -4.78 6.16 10.58
CA ALA A 59 -3.82 6.27 11.67
C ALA A 59 -2.40 5.92 11.22
N GLY A 60 -2.26 4.86 10.41
CA GLY A 60 -0.98 4.43 9.84
C GLY A 60 -0.42 5.36 8.77
N SER A 61 -1.25 6.21 8.14
CA SER A 61 -0.80 7.08 7.04
C SER A 61 0.25 8.10 7.49
N ALA A 62 0.16 8.58 8.73
CA ALA A 62 1.17 9.48 9.29
C ALA A 62 2.52 8.77 9.48
N ALA A 63 2.51 7.53 9.98
CA ALA A 63 3.72 6.72 10.12
C ALA A 63 4.31 6.37 8.74
N ALA A 64 3.47 5.92 7.80
CA ALA A 64 3.86 5.64 6.43
C ALA A 64 4.49 6.85 5.73
N GLY A 65 3.90 8.03 5.91
CA GLY A 65 4.46 9.28 5.39
C GLY A 65 5.79 9.67 6.03
N PHE A 66 5.98 9.38 7.32
CA PHE A 66 7.23 9.66 8.01
C PHE A 66 8.35 8.70 7.61
N THR A 67 8.06 7.40 7.48
CA THR A 67 9.06 6.38 7.08
C THR A 67 9.28 6.31 5.59
N GLY A 68 8.41 6.92 4.78
CA GLY A 68 8.46 6.84 3.33
C GLY A 68 8.00 5.48 2.77
N GLY A 69 7.15 4.76 3.50
CA GLY A 69 6.66 3.44 3.09
C GLY A 69 5.22 3.45 2.56
N PRO A 70 4.84 2.52 1.66
CA PRO A 70 3.48 2.40 1.16
C PRO A 70 2.55 1.74 2.18
N ILE A 71 1.23 1.98 2.02
CA ILE A 71 0.18 1.22 2.70
C ILE A 71 -0.53 0.33 1.68
N LEU A 72 -0.51 -0.97 1.91
CA LEU A 72 -1.25 -1.97 1.15
C LEU A 72 -2.51 -2.39 1.91
N LEU A 73 -3.50 -2.87 1.19
CA LEU A 73 -4.79 -3.24 1.77
C LEU A 73 -5.02 -4.75 1.71
N VAL A 74 -5.61 -5.28 2.79
CA VAL A 74 -6.02 -6.69 2.90
C VAL A 74 -7.48 -6.81 3.32
N GLN A 75 -8.02 -8.02 3.28
CA GLN A 75 -9.29 -8.39 3.91
C GLN A 75 -9.00 -8.98 5.30
N THR A 76 -10.04 -9.15 6.11
CA THR A 76 -9.90 -9.69 7.47
C THR A 76 -9.19 -11.05 7.50
N ASP A 77 -9.54 -11.95 6.57
CA ASP A 77 -9.07 -13.34 6.56
C ASP A 77 -8.36 -13.74 5.26
N SER A 78 -8.09 -12.79 4.36
CA SER A 78 -7.43 -13.10 3.08
C SER A 78 -6.61 -11.94 2.54
N VAL A 79 -5.61 -12.28 1.73
CA VAL A 79 -4.74 -11.35 1.03
C VAL A 79 -5.18 -11.29 -0.44
N PRO A 80 -5.68 -10.15 -0.94
CA PRO A 80 -6.01 -10.01 -2.36
C PRO A 80 -4.78 -10.23 -3.25
N ALA A 81 -5.01 -10.82 -4.44
CA ALA A 81 -3.92 -11.14 -5.37
C ALA A 81 -3.05 -9.93 -5.73
N ALA A 82 -3.65 -8.76 -5.93
CA ALA A 82 -2.91 -7.53 -6.21
C ALA A 82 -1.96 -7.16 -5.06
N THR A 83 -2.42 -7.33 -3.81
CA THR A 83 -1.60 -7.08 -2.61
C THR A 83 -0.46 -8.08 -2.49
N SER A 84 -0.73 -9.38 -2.70
CA SER A 84 0.32 -10.41 -2.65
C SER A 84 1.40 -10.19 -3.70
N THR A 85 0.99 -9.87 -4.93
CA THR A 85 1.94 -9.59 -6.02
C THR A 85 2.81 -8.40 -5.69
N GLU A 86 2.20 -7.31 -5.22
CA GLU A 86 2.94 -6.09 -4.91
C GLU A 86 3.88 -6.26 -3.71
N LEU A 87 3.48 -7.00 -2.67
CA LEU A 87 4.36 -7.31 -1.53
C LEU A 87 5.58 -8.12 -1.97
N ALA A 88 5.39 -9.07 -2.90
CA ALA A 88 6.51 -9.83 -3.47
C ALA A 88 7.47 -8.93 -4.26
N ASP A 89 6.96 -7.96 -5.00
CA ASP A 89 7.77 -7.03 -5.80
C ASP A 89 8.48 -5.98 -4.91
N LEU A 90 7.83 -5.51 -3.86
CA LEU A 90 8.41 -4.57 -2.88
C LEU A 90 9.52 -5.21 -2.06
N ALA A 91 9.33 -6.47 -1.62
CA ALA A 91 10.25 -7.19 -0.72
C ALA A 91 10.73 -6.29 0.44
N PRO A 92 9.84 -5.79 1.32
CA PRO A 92 10.20 -4.84 2.37
C PRO A 92 11.06 -5.51 3.44
N ASP A 93 11.95 -4.73 4.08
CA ASP A 93 12.74 -5.20 5.22
C ASP A 93 11.86 -5.36 6.47
N GLU A 94 10.87 -4.47 6.64
CA GLU A 94 9.90 -4.51 7.73
C GLU A 94 8.47 -4.33 7.21
N LEU A 95 7.54 -5.09 7.80
CA LEU A 95 6.12 -5.03 7.47
C LEU A 95 5.27 -4.85 8.72
N PHE A 96 4.58 -3.71 8.82
CA PHE A 96 3.68 -3.41 9.93
C PHE A 96 2.24 -3.74 9.57
N VAL A 97 1.58 -4.54 10.41
CA VAL A 97 0.15 -4.86 10.30
C VAL A 97 -0.64 -3.95 11.23
N LEU A 98 -1.54 -3.15 10.67
CA LEU A 98 -2.33 -2.16 11.39
C LEU A 98 -3.70 -2.70 11.76
N GLY A 99 -3.89 -2.99 13.02
CA GLY A 99 -5.13 -3.54 13.58
C GLY A 99 -4.89 -4.77 14.46
N SER A 100 -5.88 -5.12 15.25
CA SER A 100 -5.85 -6.32 16.09
C SER A 100 -6.12 -7.60 15.28
N THR A 101 -5.93 -8.76 15.90
CA THR A 101 -6.25 -10.07 15.30
C THR A 101 -7.73 -10.23 14.93
N GLY A 102 -8.63 -9.45 15.55
CA GLY A 102 -10.04 -9.38 15.15
C GLY A 102 -10.30 -8.54 13.91
N VAL A 103 -9.35 -7.72 13.48
CA VAL A 103 -9.42 -6.87 12.29
C VAL A 103 -8.69 -7.51 11.13
N ILE A 104 -7.47 -7.97 11.36
CA ILE A 104 -6.64 -8.72 10.41
C ILE A 104 -6.18 -10.00 11.12
N SER A 105 -6.66 -11.14 10.65
CA SER A 105 -6.41 -12.43 11.30
C SER A 105 -4.97 -12.89 11.17
N ASP A 106 -4.55 -13.79 12.06
CA ASP A 106 -3.24 -14.44 11.99
C ASP A 106 -3.03 -15.21 10.66
N THR A 107 -4.11 -15.66 10.01
CA THR A 107 -4.05 -16.26 8.68
C THR A 107 -3.45 -15.30 7.66
N VAL A 108 -3.86 -14.03 7.68
CA VAL A 108 -3.31 -12.98 6.80
C VAL A 108 -1.86 -12.69 7.17
N VAL A 109 -1.54 -12.54 8.46
CA VAL A 109 -0.17 -12.28 8.93
C VAL A 109 0.77 -13.39 8.47
N ASN A 110 0.38 -14.65 8.63
CA ASN A 110 1.17 -15.80 8.17
C ASN A 110 1.33 -15.83 6.64
N ALA A 111 0.31 -15.39 5.89
CA ALA A 111 0.36 -15.37 4.43
C ALA A 111 1.28 -14.26 3.88
N ILE A 112 1.42 -13.13 4.59
CA ILE A 112 2.26 -12.01 4.13
C ILE A 112 3.70 -12.06 4.65
N SER A 113 3.96 -12.75 5.75
CA SER A 113 5.31 -12.87 6.35
C SER A 113 6.40 -13.34 5.38
N PRO A 114 6.13 -14.28 4.44
CA PRO A 114 7.15 -14.71 3.47
C PRO A 114 7.62 -13.62 2.49
N PHE A 115 6.91 -12.51 2.38
CA PHE A 115 7.30 -11.42 1.49
C PHE A 115 8.31 -10.43 2.10
N ILE A 116 8.56 -10.54 3.42
CA ILE A 116 9.59 -9.75 4.09
C ILE A 116 10.96 -10.24 3.60
N ALA A 117 11.83 -9.31 3.24
CA ALA A 117 13.19 -9.64 2.85
C ALA A 117 13.89 -10.44 3.97
N PRO A 118 14.64 -11.50 3.63
CA PRO A 118 15.37 -12.24 4.65
C PRO A 118 16.44 -11.34 5.29
N ASP A 119 16.56 -11.39 6.62
CA ASP A 119 17.68 -10.78 7.32
C ASP A 119 19.00 -11.29 6.72
N VAL A 120 19.71 -10.43 6.01
CA VAL A 120 21.07 -10.70 5.58
C VAL A 120 21.97 -10.35 6.75
N PRO A 121 22.57 -11.33 7.46
CA PRO A 121 23.49 -11.01 8.54
C PRO A 121 24.62 -10.16 7.98
N GLU A 122 24.84 -8.99 8.59
CA GLU A 122 26.00 -8.15 8.26
C GLU A 122 27.28 -8.97 8.41
N PRO A 123 28.22 -8.84 7.46
CA PRO A 123 29.49 -9.58 7.52
C PRO A 123 30.38 -9.17 8.69
#